data_262c8abfce3f0c439ce63e88afb0de22
#
_entry.id   262c8abfce3f0c439ce63e88afb0de22
#
_cell.length_a   1.000
_cell.length_b   1.000
_cell.length_c   1.000
_cell.angle_alpha   90.00
_cell.angle_beta   90.00
_cell.angle_gamma   90.00
#
_symmetry.space_group_name_H-M   'P 1'
#
loop_
_entity.id
_entity.type
_entity.pdbx_description
1 polymer ?
#
loop_
_entity_poly.entity_id
_entity_poly.type
_entity_poly.pdbx_seq_one_letter_code
_entity_poly.pdbx_strand_id
1 'polypeptide(L)'
;PYEEFAAQENLPSDFSSLCIRFVTEDDSLVQEYYIPYGSDFPTDQLPPVPHHEGQYGSWEDVDLTNMTFDATIHAEYNSMNTVRQSQEKRSGRSIVLVEGSFDTTDELMLHELDDAPQTLGTLVEAWGLELPADTGHTLRYMPPETTDNTVLWVKTDAGWQQAETSVDGSYLTCTAPAGTTAFAAVQAPASKVPLLAAACGAAAALLLVILFIARKHKKRKAKKAAEKAK
;
A
#
# COMPACT_ATOMS: atom_id res chain seq x y z
N PRO A 1 -51.19 -16.22 -2.47
CA PRO A 1 -49.80 -16.10 -2.87
C PRO A 1 -49.60 -16.68 -4.27
N TYR A 2 -48.49 -16.36 -4.90
CA TYR A 2 -48.19 -16.70 -6.28
C TYR A 2 -48.24 -18.22 -6.57
N GLU A 3 -47.79 -19.04 -5.65
CA GLU A 3 -47.82 -20.51 -5.80
C GLU A 3 -49.24 -21.07 -5.94
N GLU A 4 -50.23 -20.52 -5.25
CA GLU A 4 -51.62 -20.91 -5.40
C GLU A 4 -52.21 -20.49 -6.75
N PHE A 5 -51.85 -19.31 -7.23
CA PHE A 5 -52.21 -18.82 -8.56
C PHE A 5 -51.55 -19.64 -9.66
N ALA A 6 -50.25 -19.91 -9.55
CA ALA A 6 -49.50 -20.71 -10.50
C ALA A 6 -50.05 -22.16 -10.61
N ALA A 7 -50.49 -22.75 -9.49
CA ALA A 7 -51.10 -24.07 -9.46
C ALA A 7 -52.46 -24.09 -10.14
N GLN A 8 -53.27 -23.04 -10.05
CA GLN A 8 -54.58 -22.93 -10.71
C GLN A 8 -54.50 -22.77 -12.21
N GLU A 9 -53.49 -22.01 -12.68
CA GLU A 9 -53.30 -21.70 -14.12
C GLU A 9 -52.38 -22.72 -14.83
N ASN A 10 -51.93 -23.76 -14.13
CA ASN A 10 -51.04 -24.77 -14.69
C ASN A 10 -49.71 -24.19 -15.23
N LEU A 11 -49.24 -23.13 -14.58
CA LEU A 11 -47.99 -22.47 -14.93
C LEU A 11 -46.79 -23.30 -14.46
N PRO A 12 -45.63 -23.20 -15.14
CA PRO A 12 -44.42 -23.89 -14.72
C PRO A 12 -44.02 -23.54 -13.29
N SER A 13 -43.53 -24.51 -12.52
CA SER A 13 -43.08 -24.31 -11.12
C SER A 13 -41.87 -23.39 -10.99
N ASP A 14 -41.26 -23.05 -12.09
CA ASP A 14 -40.03 -22.23 -12.18
C ASP A 14 -40.28 -20.73 -11.99
N PHE A 15 -41.56 -20.29 -11.98
CA PHE A 15 -41.92 -18.90 -11.71
C PHE A 15 -41.81 -18.46 -10.25
N SER A 16 -41.40 -19.35 -9.35
CA SER A 16 -41.16 -19.03 -7.95
C SER A 16 -39.76 -18.42 -7.66
N SER A 17 -38.90 -18.46 -8.64
CA SER A 17 -37.54 -17.91 -8.54
C SER A 17 -37.37 -16.66 -9.40
N LEU A 18 -36.69 -15.67 -8.85
CA LEU A 18 -36.31 -14.44 -9.53
C LEU A 18 -34.90 -14.58 -10.11
N CYS A 19 -34.69 -13.98 -11.28
CA CYS A 19 -33.42 -13.91 -11.93
C CYS A 19 -32.73 -12.58 -11.58
N ILE A 20 -31.56 -12.66 -10.92
CA ILE A 20 -30.72 -11.51 -10.60
C ILE A 20 -29.48 -11.57 -11.48
N ARG A 21 -29.28 -10.57 -12.32
CA ARG A 21 -28.17 -10.49 -13.26
C ARG A 21 -27.22 -9.38 -12.89
N PHE A 22 -25.95 -9.69 -12.86
CA PHE A 22 -24.86 -8.73 -12.75
C PHE A 22 -24.22 -8.57 -14.11
N VAL A 23 -24.22 -7.35 -14.64
CA VAL A 23 -23.74 -7.05 -16.00
C VAL A 23 -22.74 -5.90 -15.98
N THR A 24 -21.90 -5.81 -16.99
CA THR A 24 -21.02 -4.67 -17.22
C THR A 24 -21.79 -3.47 -17.79
N GLU A 25 -21.14 -2.31 -17.97
CA GLU A 25 -21.75 -1.10 -18.57
C GLU A 25 -22.34 -1.35 -19.97
N ASP A 26 -21.78 -2.32 -20.71
CA ASP A 26 -22.21 -2.71 -22.05
C ASP A 26 -23.21 -3.89 -22.06
N ASP A 27 -23.86 -4.16 -20.94
CA ASP A 27 -24.80 -5.27 -20.73
C ASP A 27 -24.19 -6.68 -20.89
N SER A 28 -22.87 -6.83 -20.88
CA SER A 28 -22.24 -8.14 -20.90
C SER A 28 -22.45 -8.85 -19.56
N LEU A 29 -22.96 -10.08 -19.59
CA LEU A 29 -23.26 -10.85 -18.39
C LEU A 29 -21.98 -11.23 -17.63
N VAL A 30 -21.91 -10.83 -16.38
CA VAL A 30 -20.83 -11.24 -15.44
C VAL A 30 -21.25 -12.49 -14.68
N GLN A 31 -22.43 -12.45 -14.06
CA GLN A 31 -22.98 -13.54 -13.27
C GLN A 31 -24.51 -13.48 -13.20
N GLU A 32 -25.15 -14.63 -13.11
CA GLU A 32 -26.59 -14.77 -12.96
C GLU A 32 -26.90 -15.65 -11.75
N TYR A 33 -27.89 -15.25 -10.97
CA TYR A 33 -28.38 -15.98 -9.79
C TYR A 33 -29.87 -16.14 -9.85
N TYR A 34 -30.35 -17.23 -9.26
CA TYR A 34 -31.77 -17.50 -9.08
C TYR A 34 -32.08 -17.57 -7.60
N ILE A 35 -32.93 -16.67 -7.11
CA ILE A 35 -33.32 -16.59 -5.71
C ILE A 35 -34.84 -16.78 -5.57
N PRO A 36 -35.36 -17.29 -4.44
CA PRO A 36 -36.78 -17.39 -4.20
C PRO A 36 -37.46 -16.02 -4.18
N TYR A 37 -38.68 -15.94 -4.68
CA TYR A 37 -39.51 -14.72 -4.57
C TYR A 37 -39.67 -14.28 -3.11
N GLY A 38 -39.48 -12.99 -2.83
CA GLY A 38 -39.59 -12.40 -1.49
C GLY A 38 -38.38 -12.69 -0.58
N SER A 39 -37.28 -13.25 -1.10
CA SER A 39 -36.06 -13.41 -0.34
C SER A 39 -35.09 -12.25 -0.54
N ASP A 40 -34.14 -12.13 0.38
CA ASP A 40 -32.99 -11.22 0.23
C ASP A 40 -31.93 -11.89 -0.65
N PHE A 41 -31.23 -11.09 -1.44
CA PHE A 41 -30.01 -11.58 -2.11
C PHE A 41 -28.86 -11.64 -1.09
N PRO A 42 -28.13 -12.76 -0.99
CA PRO A 42 -27.00 -12.88 -0.07
C PRO A 42 -25.84 -12.01 -0.52
N THR A 43 -25.56 -10.92 0.22
CA THR A 43 -24.53 -9.93 -0.12
C THR A 43 -23.11 -10.49 -0.11
N ASP A 44 -22.87 -11.59 0.60
CA ASP A 44 -21.60 -12.34 0.59
C ASP A 44 -21.36 -13.14 -0.71
N GLN A 45 -22.37 -13.25 -1.56
CA GLN A 45 -22.29 -13.88 -2.88
C GLN A 45 -22.19 -12.87 -4.04
N LEU A 46 -22.05 -11.59 -3.75
CA LEU A 46 -21.82 -10.59 -4.80
C LEU A 46 -20.58 -10.98 -5.65
N PRO A 47 -20.72 -11.05 -6.98
CA PRO A 47 -19.58 -11.36 -7.83
C PRO A 47 -18.57 -10.21 -7.81
N PRO A 48 -17.28 -10.46 -8.02
CA PRO A 48 -16.30 -9.40 -8.16
C PRO A 48 -16.63 -8.57 -9.42
N VAL A 49 -16.53 -7.23 -9.29
CA VAL A 49 -16.67 -6.36 -10.45
C VAL A 49 -15.49 -6.59 -11.40
N PRO A 50 -15.70 -6.74 -12.71
CA PRO A 50 -14.62 -6.89 -13.67
C PRO A 50 -13.64 -5.72 -13.61
N HIS A 51 -12.34 -6.02 -13.68
CA HIS A 51 -11.31 -5.00 -13.57
C HIS A 51 -11.19 -4.18 -14.86
N HIS A 52 -11.23 -2.84 -14.72
CA HIS A 52 -10.87 -1.90 -15.77
C HIS A 52 -9.60 -1.14 -15.35
N GLU A 53 -8.65 -0.99 -16.26
CA GLU A 53 -7.39 -0.29 -15.99
C GLU A 53 -7.65 1.18 -15.68
N GLY A 54 -7.12 1.67 -14.55
CA GLY A 54 -7.26 3.05 -14.10
C GLY A 54 -8.66 3.41 -13.58
N GLN A 55 -9.52 2.41 -13.33
CA GLN A 55 -10.86 2.63 -12.80
C GLN A 55 -11.12 1.74 -11.57
N TYR A 56 -11.89 2.28 -10.64
CA TYR A 56 -12.49 1.53 -9.53
C TYR A 56 -13.91 1.13 -9.93
N GLY A 57 -14.20 -0.16 -9.83
CA GLY A 57 -15.53 -0.70 -10.16
C GLY A 57 -16.33 -0.98 -8.89
N SER A 58 -17.59 -0.60 -8.90
CA SER A 58 -18.61 -0.98 -7.91
C SER A 58 -19.85 -1.49 -8.62
N TRP A 59 -20.68 -2.26 -7.92
CA TRP A 59 -22.02 -2.53 -8.38
C TRP A 59 -22.93 -1.36 -8.07
N GLU A 60 -23.91 -1.10 -8.95
CA GLU A 60 -24.97 -0.14 -8.75
C GLU A 60 -25.63 -0.34 -7.37
N ASP A 61 -25.89 0.75 -6.64
CA ASP A 61 -26.51 0.71 -5.31
C ASP A 61 -28.02 0.43 -5.43
N VAL A 62 -28.38 -0.84 -5.36
CA VAL A 62 -29.75 -1.35 -5.47
C VAL A 62 -30.14 -2.04 -4.15
N ASP A 63 -31.34 -1.78 -3.68
CA ASP A 63 -31.90 -2.52 -2.55
C ASP A 63 -32.22 -3.96 -2.96
N LEU A 64 -31.44 -4.89 -2.44
CA LEU A 64 -31.53 -6.33 -2.72
C LEU A 64 -32.28 -7.12 -1.62
N THR A 65 -33.08 -6.43 -0.79
CA THR A 65 -33.90 -7.06 0.24
C THR A 65 -35.31 -7.30 -0.26
N ASN A 66 -35.93 -8.38 0.19
CA ASN A 66 -37.31 -8.77 -0.13
C ASN A 66 -37.64 -8.63 -1.63
N MET A 67 -36.79 -9.24 -2.46
CA MET A 67 -36.90 -9.16 -3.92
C MET A 67 -38.20 -9.74 -4.45
N THR A 68 -38.92 -8.96 -5.25
CA THR A 68 -40.24 -9.34 -5.81
C THR A 68 -40.29 -9.31 -7.34
N PHE A 69 -39.17 -8.96 -7.99
CA PHE A 69 -39.04 -8.93 -9.46
C PHE A 69 -37.60 -9.24 -9.87
N ASP A 70 -37.44 -9.65 -11.10
CA ASP A 70 -36.11 -9.82 -11.69
C ASP A 70 -35.35 -8.50 -11.68
N ALA A 71 -34.04 -8.57 -11.41
CA ALA A 71 -33.19 -7.38 -11.42
C ALA A 71 -31.96 -7.57 -12.31
N THR A 72 -31.57 -6.50 -12.95
CA THR A 72 -30.29 -6.38 -13.63
C THR A 72 -29.50 -5.27 -12.95
N ILE A 73 -28.32 -5.59 -12.46
CA ILE A 73 -27.44 -4.72 -11.68
C ILE A 73 -26.20 -4.45 -12.52
N HIS A 74 -25.94 -3.18 -12.80
CA HIS A 74 -24.83 -2.78 -13.65
C HIS A 74 -23.57 -2.49 -12.82
N ALA A 75 -22.42 -2.80 -13.42
CA ALA A 75 -21.15 -2.33 -12.91
C ALA A 75 -21.00 -0.85 -13.23
N GLU A 76 -20.61 -0.06 -12.22
CA GLU A 76 -20.27 1.35 -12.34
C GLU A 76 -18.77 1.51 -12.18
N TYR A 77 -18.13 2.32 -13.03
CA TYR A 77 -16.70 2.54 -13.01
C TYR A 77 -16.37 4.01 -12.80
N ASN A 78 -15.55 4.28 -11.80
CA ASN A 78 -15.05 5.61 -11.49
C ASN A 78 -13.54 5.67 -11.77
N SER A 79 -13.06 6.77 -12.33
CA SER A 79 -11.64 6.97 -12.59
C SER A 79 -10.86 6.99 -11.29
N MET A 80 -9.77 6.21 -11.21
CA MET A 80 -8.85 6.26 -10.09
C MET A 80 -7.94 7.48 -10.18
N ASN A 81 -7.76 8.17 -9.06
CA ASN A 81 -6.68 9.14 -8.90
C ASN A 81 -5.47 8.45 -8.28
N THR A 82 -4.32 8.65 -8.89
CA THR A 82 -3.06 8.05 -8.43
C THR A 82 -2.38 8.85 -7.31
N VAL A 83 -2.79 10.10 -7.10
CA VAL A 83 -2.20 10.99 -6.08
C VAL A 83 -3.29 11.75 -5.34
N ARG A 84 -3.22 11.72 -4.01
CA ARG A 84 -3.97 12.61 -3.11
C ARG A 84 -3.01 13.58 -2.45
N GLN A 85 -3.45 14.81 -2.28
CA GLN A 85 -2.65 15.87 -1.66
C GLN A 85 -3.38 16.48 -0.47
N SER A 86 -2.62 16.80 0.57
CA SER A 86 -3.16 17.49 1.73
C SER A 86 -3.53 18.94 1.41
N GLN A 87 -4.47 19.50 2.17
CA GLN A 87 -4.84 20.92 2.09
C GLN A 87 -3.79 21.82 2.75
N GLU A 88 -3.07 21.30 3.76
CA GLU A 88 -1.99 21.97 4.45
C GLU A 88 -0.82 22.21 3.50
N LYS A 89 -0.29 23.43 3.55
CA LYS A 89 0.76 23.88 2.62
C LYS A 89 1.96 24.45 3.34
N ARG A 90 3.14 24.14 2.79
CA ARG A 90 4.42 24.74 3.15
C ARG A 90 5.12 25.24 1.90
N SER A 91 5.51 26.51 1.89
CA SER A 91 6.11 27.16 0.71
C SER A 91 5.26 27.01 -0.57
N GLY A 92 3.92 27.06 -0.42
CA GLY A 92 2.96 26.96 -1.54
C GLY A 92 2.71 25.54 -2.07
N ARG A 93 3.32 24.50 -1.47
CA ARG A 93 3.14 23.09 -1.84
C ARG A 93 2.46 22.33 -0.71
N SER A 94 1.66 21.32 -1.04
CA SER A 94 1.06 20.43 -0.05
C SER A 94 2.16 19.74 0.74
N ILE A 95 1.98 19.68 2.07
CA ILE A 95 2.98 19.07 2.96
C ILE A 95 2.98 17.55 2.86
N VAL A 96 1.85 16.95 2.46
CA VAL A 96 1.73 15.50 2.27
C VAL A 96 1.14 15.22 0.90
N LEU A 97 1.77 14.27 0.20
CA LEU A 97 1.24 13.63 -0.99
C LEU A 97 1.19 12.12 -0.72
N VAL A 98 0.10 11.49 -1.12
CA VAL A 98 -0.05 10.03 -1.03
C VAL A 98 -0.29 9.49 -2.44
N GLU A 99 0.54 8.55 -2.87
CA GLU A 99 0.43 7.87 -4.16
C GLU A 99 -0.14 6.48 -3.94
N GLY A 100 -1.22 6.16 -4.66
CA GLY A 100 -1.93 4.90 -4.54
C GLY A 100 -3.10 4.85 -5.51
N SER A 101 -4.07 4.01 -5.22
CA SER A 101 -5.32 3.93 -5.99
C SER A 101 -6.45 4.48 -5.12
N PHE A 102 -7.04 5.58 -5.55
CA PHE A 102 -8.06 6.30 -4.79
C PHE A 102 -9.28 6.60 -5.67
N ASP A 103 -10.48 6.51 -5.10
CA ASP A 103 -11.69 6.99 -5.76
C ASP A 103 -11.60 8.51 -5.97
N THR A 104 -12.36 9.05 -6.94
CA THR A 104 -12.42 10.50 -7.21
C THR A 104 -12.92 11.29 -6.02
N THR A 105 -13.75 10.68 -5.18
CA THR A 105 -14.35 11.28 -3.97
C THR A 105 -13.46 11.20 -2.74
N ASP A 106 -12.41 10.37 -2.76
CA ASP A 106 -11.52 10.23 -1.61
C ASP A 106 -10.74 11.52 -1.35
N GLU A 107 -10.77 11.99 -0.14
CA GLU A 107 -10.02 13.15 0.30
C GLU A 107 -8.95 12.75 1.32
N LEU A 108 -7.78 13.37 1.19
CA LEU A 108 -6.73 13.24 2.20
C LEU A 108 -6.91 14.35 3.23
N MET A 109 -7.27 13.97 4.45
CA MET A 109 -7.32 14.89 5.58
C MET A 109 -6.18 14.60 6.56
N LEU A 110 -5.58 15.66 7.06
CA LEU A 110 -4.53 15.63 8.08
C LEU A 110 -5.03 16.27 9.36
N HIS A 111 -4.60 15.72 10.49
CA HIS A 111 -4.74 16.34 11.79
C HIS A 111 -3.43 16.23 12.57
N GLU A 112 -3.05 17.31 13.24
CA GLU A 112 -1.82 17.33 14.04
C GLU A 112 -1.94 16.38 15.24
N LEU A 113 -0.87 15.63 15.51
CA LEU A 113 -0.83 14.69 16.64
C LEU A 113 0.14 15.16 17.69
N ASP A 114 -0.39 15.35 18.91
CA ASP A 114 0.43 15.66 20.09
C ASP A 114 1.11 14.40 20.68
N ASP A 115 0.58 13.22 20.36
CA ASP A 115 0.99 11.92 20.91
C ASP A 115 1.84 11.11 19.93
N ALA A 116 2.99 11.65 19.56
CA ALA A 116 3.97 10.89 18.79
C ALA A 116 4.98 10.20 19.73
N PRO A 117 5.54 9.05 19.35
CA PRO A 117 6.43 8.27 20.22
C PRO A 117 7.75 9.02 20.47
N GLN A 118 7.83 9.72 21.57
CA GLN A 118 9.03 10.49 22.00
C GLN A 118 10.26 9.61 22.23
N THR A 119 10.08 8.29 22.29
CA THR A 119 11.17 7.32 22.52
C THR A 119 12.04 7.07 21.30
N LEU A 120 11.67 7.60 20.12
CA LEU A 120 12.30 7.25 18.84
C LEU A 120 13.38 8.23 18.36
N GLY A 121 13.54 9.36 19.05
CA GLY A 121 14.43 10.45 18.67
C GLY A 121 13.79 11.80 18.93
N THR A 122 14.29 12.85 18.28
CA THR A 122 13.67 14.18 18.37
C THR A 122 12.52 14.26 17.36
N LEU A 123 11.29 14.41 17.87
CA LEU A 123 10.12 14.59 17.00
C LEU A 123 10.25 15.91 16.22
N VAL A 124 10.06 15.84 14.93
CA VAL A 124 9.96 17.02 14.05
C VAL A 124 8.50 17.42 13.93
N GLU A 125 7.65 16.52 13.44
CA GLU A 125 6.20 16.69 13.35
C GLU A 125 5.54 15.29 13.33
N ALA A 126 4.27 15.23 13.74
CA ALA A 126 3.44 14.04 13.61
C ALA A 126 2.04 14.42 13.13
N TRP A 127 1.49 13.60 12.25
CA TRP A 127 0.21 13.84 11.60
C TRP A 127 -0.62 12.56 11.58
N GLY A 128 -1.88 12.68 11.96
CA GLY A 128 -2.88 11.67 11.66
C GLY A 128 -3.30 11.76 10.21
N LEU A 129 -3.55 10.62 9.61
CA LEU A 129 -3.97 10.44 8.23
C LEU A 129 -5.40 9.90 8.22
N GLU A 130 -6.32 10.67 7.64
CA GLU A 130 -7.63 10.16 7.26
C GLU A 130 -7.65 10.02 5.75
N LEU A 131 -7.53 8.79 5.30
CA LEU A 131 -7.55 8.41 3.89
C LEU A 131 -8.12 6.99 3.79
N PRO A 132 -9.17 6.76 3.01
CA PRO A 132 -9.67 5.41 2.75
C PRO A 132 -8.67 4.67 1.86
N ALA A 133 -7.72 3.97 2.48
CA ALA A 133 -6.68 3.22 1.79
C ALA A 133 -6.61 1.79 2.33
N ASP A 134 -7.29 0.89 1.65
CA ASP A 134 -7.26 -0.54 1.95
C ASP A 134 -5.98 -1.23 1.46
N THR A 135 -5.17 -0.51 0.68
CA THR A 135 -3.91 -1.01 0.12
C THR A 135 -2.72 -0.16 0.58
N GLY A 136 -1.53 -0.74 0.52
CA GLY A 136 -0.30 0.00 0.76
C GLY A 136 -0.12 1.12 -0.27
N HIS A 137 0.44 2.23 0.16
CA HIS A 137 0.62 3.43 -0.65
C HIS A 137 1.99 4.08 -0.39
N THR A 138 2.42 4.96 -1.28
CA THR A 138 3.62 5.77 -1.09
C THR A 138 3.26 7.09 -0.42
N LEU A 139 3.85 7.33 0.75
CA LEU A 139 3.71 8.59 1.48
C LEU A 139 4.90 9.50 1.17
N ARG A 140 4.63 10.75 0.79
CA ARG A 140 5.62 11.82 0.62
C ARG A 140 5.29 12.95 1.59
N TYR A 141 6.21 13.28 2.46
CA TYR A 141 6.06 14.33 3.45
C TYR A 141 7.15 15.41 3.29
N MET A 142 6.75 16.69 3.31
CA MET A 142 7.65 17.84 3.27
C MET A 142 7.91 18.35 4.69
N PRO A 143 9.07 18.06 5.31
CA PRO A 143 9.41 18.58 6.63
C PRO A 143 9.64 20.09 6.63
N PRO A 144 9.51 20.76 7.80
CA PRO A 144 9.81 22.20 7.92
C PRO A 144 11.27 22.52 7.58
N GLU A 145 12.18 21.64 7.98
CA GLU A 145 13.59 21.70 7.65
C GLU A 145 14.06 20.32 7.21
N THR A 146 14.80 20.27 6.10
CA THR A 146 15.39 19.01 5.64
C THR A 146 16.69 18.78 6.40
N THR A 147 16.74 17.74 7.23
CA THR A 147 17.94 17.28 7.90
C THR A 147 18.32 15.89 7.41
N ASP A 148 19.61 15.63 7.23
CA ASP A 148 20.14 14.38 6.65
C ASP A 148 19.78 13.11 7.47
N ASN A 149 19.27 13.29 8.70
CA ASN A 149 18.95 12.19 9.62
C ASN A 149 17.46 12.09 9.96
N THR A 150 16.58 12.74 9.19
CA THR A 150 15.14 12.61 9.44
C THR A 150 14.61 11.36 8.79
N VAL A 151 13.91 10.54 9.59
CA VAL A 151 13.26 9.30 9.15
C VAL A 151 11.77 9.37 9.43
N LEU A 152 11.00 8.67 8.61
CA LEU A 152 9.56 8.56 8.77
C LEU A 152 9.22 7.31 9.58
N TRP A 153 8.25 7.47 10.45
CA TRP A 153 7.58 6.41 11.18
C TRP A 153 6.11 6.41 10.76
N VAL A 154 5.54 5.24 10.61
CA VAL A 154 4.13 5.06 10.27
C VAL A 154 3.43 4.29 11.39
N LYS A 155 2.17 4.64 11.64
CA LYS A 155 1.33 4.01 12.65
C LYS A 155 0.24 3.18 11.99
N THR A 156 0.17 1.94 12.40
CA THR A 156 -0.92 1.01 12.05
C THR A 156 -1.54 0.47 13.34
N ASP A 157 -2.48 -0.45 13.26
CA ASP A 157 -3.02 -1.17 14.42
C ASP A 157 -1.94 -1.91 15.22
N ALA A 158 -0.83 -2.29 14.58
CA ALA A 158 0.32 -2.91 15.24
C ALA A 158 1.21 -1.89 16.01
N GLY A 159 0.90 -0.60 15.93
CA GLY A 159 1.63 0.49 16.53
C GLY A 159 2.60 1.20 15.59
N TRP A 160 3.53 1.98 16.16
CA TRP A 160 4.51 2.74 15.40
C TRP A 160 5.64 1.86 14.87
N GLN A 161 5.94 1.98 13.57
CA GLN A 161 7.02 1.26 12.90
C GLN A 161 7.86 2.25 12.08
N GLN A 162 9.18 2.10 12.12
CA GLN A 162 10.07 2.88 11.28
C GLN A 162 9.93 2.42 9.83
N ALA A 163 9.67 3.36 8.93
CA ALA A 163 9.63 3.11 7.50
C ALA A 163 11.00 3.35 6.86
N GLU A 164 11.31 2.59 5.81
CA GLU A 164 12.47 2.89 4.97
C GLU A 164 12.24 4.24 4.28
N THR A 165 13.05 5.22 4.64
CA THR A 165 12.87 6.61 4.23
C THR A 165 13.91 6.99 3.18
N SER A 166 13.45 7.55 2.08
CA SER A 166 14.29 8.15 1.03
C SER A 166 13.97 9.62 0.85
N VAL A 167 14.85 10.34 0.19
CA VAL A 167 14.67 11.79 -0.12
C VAL A 167 14.38 11.94 -1.59
N ASP A 168 13.29 12.63 -1.92
CA ASP A 168 12.92 13.00 -3.28
C ASP A 168 12.63 14.51 -3.35
N GLY A 169 13.63 15.26 -3.78
CA GLY A 169 13.58 16.72 -3.79
C GLY A 169 13.41 17.30 -2.38
N SER A 170 12.27 17.94 -2.12
CA SER A 170 11.93 18.52 -0.81
C SER A 170 11.12 17.56 0.08
N TYR A 171 10.83 16.35 -0.40
CA TYR A 171 10.00 15.38 0.31
C TYR A 171 10.84 14.22 0.86
N LEU A 172 10.47 13.78 2.05
CA LEU A 172 10.81 12.46 2.57
C LEU A 172 9.77 11.48 2.07
N THR A 173 10.19 10.34 1.56
CA THR A 173 9.31 9.35 0.93
C THR A 173 9.48 8.01 1.61
N CYS A 174 8.36 7.34 1.88
CA CYS A 174 8.35 5.97 2.38
C CYS A 174 7.15 5.20 1.82
N THR A 175 7.22 3.88 1.90
CA THR A 175 6.06 3.01 1.68
C THR A 175 5.29 2.90 3.00
N ALA A 176 4.02 3.27 2.98
CA ALA A 176 3.08 3.12 4.08
C ALA A 176 2.23 1.86 3.83
N PRO A 177 2.19 0.90 4.77
CA PRO A 177 1.36 -0.29 4.63
C PRO A 177 -0.14 0.06 4.69
N ALA A 178 -0.99 -0.87 4.25
CA ALA A 178 -2.44 -0.77 4.44
C ALA A 178 -2.78 -0.55 5.91
N GLY A 179 -3.82 0.24 6.18
CA GLY A 179 -4.24 0.57 7.54
C GLY A 179 -3.31 1.56 8.26
N THR A 180 -2.47 2.30 7.52
CA THR A 180 -1.69 3.40 8.09
C THR A 180 -2.63 4.56 8.46
N THR A 181 -2.70 4.89 9.75
CA THR A 181 -3.56 5.94 10.30
C THR A 181 -2.80 7.21 10.71
N ALA A 182 -1.49 7.16 10.76
CA ALA A 182 -0.65 8.31 11.12
C ALA A 182 0.79 8.12 10.65
N PHE A 183 1.52 9.22 10.58
CA PHE A 183 2.97 9.21 10.41
C PHE A 183 3.65 10.24 11.31
N ALA A 184 4.93 10.03 11.57
CA ALA A 184 5.77 10.97 12.30
C ALA A 184 7.13 11.12 11.60
N ALA A 185 7.60 12.33 11.48
CA ALA A 185 8.97 12.63 11.08
C ALA A 185 9.81 12.79 12.35
N VAL A 186 10.84 11.98 12.47
CA VAL A 186 11.70 11.91 13.63
C VAL A 186 13.16 12.11 13.22
N GLN A 187 13.83 13.03 13.84
CA GLN A 187 15.27 13.17 13.68
C GLN A 187 15.97 12.06 14.47
N ALA A 188 16.49 11.08 13.73
CA ALA A 188 17.27 10.01 14.36
C ALA A 188 18.49 10.61 15.09
N PRO A 189 18.85 10.09 16.27
CA PRO A 189 20.07 10.52 16.93
C PRO A 189 21.22 10.33 15.95
N ALA A 190 22.08 11.35 15.81
CA ALA A 190 23.23 11.28 14.93
C ALA A 190 23.97 9.98 15.21
N SER A 191 23.85 9.03 14.30
CA SER A 191 24.53 7.76 14.41
C SER A 191 26.03 8.09 14.47
N LYS A 192 26.60 8.00 15.67
CA LYS A 192 28.04 7.87 15.79
C LYS A 192 28.36 6.49 15.20
N VAL A 193 28.34 6.39 13.86
CA VAL A 193 28.94 5.24 13.20
C VAL A 193 30.34 5.19 13.74
N PRO A 194 30.68 4.19 14.56
CA PRO A 194 32.02 4.17 15.11
C PRO A 194 32.97 4.08 13.91
N LEU A 195 33.92 5.00 13.82
CA LEU A 195 35.02 4.98 12.85
C LEU A 195 35.70 3.59 12.80
N LEU A 196 35.41 2.74 13.75
CA LEU A 196 35.82 1.34 13.82
C LEU A 196 35.35 0.48 12.62
N ALA A 197 34.20 0.71 12.02
CA ALA A 197 33.76 -0.10 10.87
C ALA A 197 34.59 0.22 9.60
N ALA A 198 34.95 1.50 9.42
CA ALA A 198 35.85 1.90 8.33
C ALA A 198 37.29 1.43 8.60
N ALA A 199 37.73 1.40 9.86
CA ALA A 199 39.04 0.89 10.26
C ALA A 199 39.18 -0.63 10.08
N CYS A 200 38.12 -1.40 10.34
CA CYS A 200 38.11 -2.85 10.12
C CYS A 200 38.21 -3.22 8.63
N GLY A 201 37.55 -2.46 7.74
CA GLY A 201 37.68 -2.65 6.29
C GLY A 201 39.08 -2.37 5.77
N ALA A 202 39.72 -1.29 6.24
CA ALA A 202 41.09 -0.94 5.87
C ALA A 202 42.11 -1.94 6.41
N ALA A 203 41.94 -2.42 7.65
CA ALA A 203 42.82 -3.44 8.25
C ALA A 203 42.73 -4.79 7.52
N ALA A 204 41.52 -5.20 7.12
CA ALA A 204 41.34 -6.43 6.34
C ALA A 204 41.95 -6.34 4.96
N ALA A 205 41.86 -5.21 4.28
CA ALA A 205 42.51 -4.97 2.98
C ALA A 205 44.02 -4.98 3.10
N LEU A 206 44.59 -4.35 4.15
CA LEU A 206 46.01 -4.36 4.44
C LEU A 206 46.56 -5.78 4.71
N LEU A 207 45.80 -6.58 5.49
CA LEU A 207 46.17 -8.00 5.73
C LEU A 207 46.19 -8.84 4.45
N LEU A 208 45.21 -8.63 3.57
CA LEU A 208 45.17 -9.33 2.28
C LEU A 208 46.35 -8.95 1.39
N VAL A 209 46.76 -7.68 1.37
CA VAL A 209 47.94 -7.21 0.61
C VAL A 209 49.23 -7.81 1.17
N ILE A 210 49.37 -7.83 2.51
CA ILE A 210 50.53 -8.44 3.17
C ILE A 210 50.61 -9.94 2.88
N LEU A 211 49.49 -10.66 2.95
CA LEU A 211 49.44 -12.09 2.60
C LEU A 211 49.77 -12.33 1.13
N PHE A 212 49.34 -11.47 0.24
CA PHE A 212 49.65 -11.58 -1.19
C PHE A 212 51.14 -11.36 -1.45
N ILE A 213 51.77 -10.36 -0.83
CA ILE A 213 53.20 -10.09 -0.91
C ILE A 213 54.02 -11.26 -0.33
N ALA A 214 53.61 -11.78 0.84
CA ALA A 214 54.29 -12.93 1.47
C ALA A 214 54.24 -14.18 0.58
N ARG A 215 53.09 -14.49 -0.03
CA ARG A 215 52.96 -15.59 -1.00
C ARG A 215 53.83 -15.40 -2.24
N LYS A 216 53.95 -14.17 -2.75
CA LYS A 216 54.80 -13.85 -3.91
C LYS A 216 56.27 -14.00 -3.57
N HIS A 217 56.67 -13.61 -2.38
CA HIS A 217 58.06 -13.79 -1.88
C HIS A 217 58.41 -15.29 -1.66
N LYS A 218 57.47 -16.08 -1.10
CA LYS A 218 57.69 -17.53 -0.93
C LYS A 218 57.83 -18.26 -2.25
N LYS A 219 57.04 -17.91 -3.27
CA LYS A 219 57.19 -18.47 -4.64
C LYS A 219 58.50 -18.07 -5.29
N ARG A 220 58.99 -16.84 -5.09
CA ARG A 220 60.29 -16.40 -5.63
C ARG A 220 61.47 -17.12 -4.97
N LYS A 221 61.43 -17.35 -3.62
CA LYS A 221 62.45 -18.12 -2.91
C LYS A 221 62.46 -19.60 -3.33
N ALA A 222 61.32 -20.22 -3.52
CA ALA A 222 61.18 -21.57 -4.00
C ALA A 222 61.75 -21.75 -5.43
N LYS A 223 61.50 -20.76 -6.32
CA LYS A 223 62.02 -20.78 -7.68
C LYS A 223 63.57 -20.66 -7.72
N LYS A 224 64.13 -19.73 -6.87
CA LYS A 224 65.58 -19.59 -6.74
C LYS A 224 66.29 -20.81 -6.10
N ALA A 225 65.59 -21.52 -5.18
CA ALA A 225 66.12 -22.76 -4.61
C ALA A 225 66.13 -23.91 -5.61
N ALA A 226 65.13 -24.03 -6.47
CA ALA A 226 65.05 -25.02 -7.52
C ALA A 226 66.10 -24.79 -8.65
N GLU A 227 66.48 -23.55 -8.92
CA GLU A 227 67.44 -23.13 -9.92
C GLU A 227 68.88 -23.34 -9.45
N LYS A 228 69.13 -23.36 -8.13
CA LYS A 228 70.46 -23.70 -7.54
C LYS A 228 70.72 -25.21 -7.38
N ALA A 229 69.70 -26.02 -7.53
CA ALA A 229 69.75 -27.48 -7.37
C ALA A 229 69.94 -28.23 -8.74
N LYS A 230 70.02 -27.46 -9.82
CA LYS A 230 70.33 -27.91 -11.15
C LYS A 230 71.78 -27.50 -11.49
#